data_507de754dd5ceea93c4bc2c876489455
#
_entry.id   507de754dd5ceea93c4bc2c876489455
#
_cell.length_a   1.000
_cell.length_b   1.000
_cell.length_c   1.000
_cell.angle_alpha   90.00
_cell.angle_beta   90.00
_cell.angle_gamma   90.00
#
_symmetry.space_group_name_H-M   'P 1'
#
loop_
_entity.id
_entity.type
_entity.pdbx_description
1 polymer ?
#
loop_
_entity_poly.entity_id
_entity_poly.type
_entity_poly.pdbx_seq_one_letter_code
_entity_poly.pdbx_strand_id
1 'polypeptide(L)'
;SLLHGTSSVNETGGGLGGAVKLSTRPAQNDGFGLQYIQGVGSFKTFDEFLRLTYGNEHWQTSTRAVYSSSPNEFEYRNHDKKVNVYDEDMNIIDQYYPIEKNKSGSFKDLHLLQEVYYNTGRGDRFGLNGWYINSNRELPMLTVDHGEDTDFENRQREQTFRGVISWDHLDDGWKMGAKGGYIYTWMAYDYKRDVGNGNMAHMTQSRSEINTIYGQADGEYYIGKKWLFTANLSAHQHFVESRDKNIIRQDGNKAVVGYKQARIELSGSVSAKWRPSDRFGVSAVIREELCGTEWTPVIPALFLDGVISKKGNVIAKASVSRNYRFPTLNDLYFLPGGNPDLKKESGWTYDAGISFSVGREGVYTLSGSANWFDSYVKDWIIWLPTTKGFFSPDNIKDVHAYGIELQGDLSVALAPEWSLKMDGNFSWTPS
;
A
#
# COMPACT_ATOMS: atom_id res chain seq x y z
N SER A 1 -5.73 0.11 -8.45
CA SER A 1 -6.64 -0.99 -8.09
C SER A 1 -6.21 -1.63 -6.78
N LEU A 2 -7.16 -2.06 -6.00
CA LEU A 2 -6.99 -2.83 -4.79
C LEU A 2 -7.33 -4.30 -5.13
N LEU A 3 -6.41 -5.20 -4.82
CA LEU A 3 -6.58 -6.64 -5.05
C LEU A 3 -6.67 -7.33 -3.69
N HIS A 4 -7.84 -7.88 -3.36
CA HIS A 4 -8.08 -8.56 -2.09
C HIS A 4 -7.97 -10.08 -2.25
N GLY A 5 -7.58 -10.76 -1.18
CA GLY A 5 -7.62 -12.20 -1.06
C GLY A 5 -6.88 -12.92 -2.20
N THR A 6 -7.56 -13.87 -2.83
CA THR A 6 -7.01 -14.73 -3.88
C THR A 6 -6.54 -13.97 -5.13
N SER A 7 -7.08 -12.78 -5.41
CA SER A 7 -6.66 -11.98 -6.58
C SER A 7 -5.23 -11.46 -6.50
N SER A 8 -4.65 -11.40 -5.29
CA SER A 8 -3.26 -11.00 -5.07
C SER A 8 -2.24 -11.97 -5.67
N VAL A 9 -2.64 -13.21 -6.00
CA VAL A 9 -1.76 -14.21 -6.63
C VAL A 9 -1.20 -13.76 -7.99
N ASN A 10 -1.87 -12.83 -8.66
CA ASN A 10 -1.41 -12.29 -9.94
C ASN A 10 -0.31 -11.23 -9.80
N GLU A 11 -0.03 -10.77 -8.58
CA GLU A 11 0.98 -9.76 -8.31
C GLU A 11 2.17 -10.39 -7.56
N THR A 12 3.37 -9.91 -7.87
CA THR A 12 4.61 -10.38 -7.23
C THR A 12 4.74 -9.79 -5.83
N GLY A 13 5.35 -10.54 -4.90
CA GLY A 13 5.64 -10.05 -3.55
C GLY A 13 4.74 -10.62 -2.44
N GLY A 14 4.03 -11.71 -2.69
CA GLY A 14 3.48 -12.58 -1.65
C GLY A 14 2.46 -11.93 -0.71
N GLY A 15 1.51 -11.19 -1.23
CA GLY A 15 0.45 -10.61 -0.42
C GLY A 15 -0.52 -11.67 0.11
N LEU A 16 -0.38 -12.10 1.37
CA LEU A 16 -1.36 -12.96 2.04
C LEU A 16 -2.69 -12.23 2.28
N GLY A 17 -2.66 -10.90 2.41
CA GLY A 17 -3.85 -10.06 2.66
C GLY A 17 -4.36 -9.30 1.42
N GLY A 18 -3.59 -9.23 0.34
CA GLY A 18 -3.95 -8.45 -0.84
C GLY A 18 -2.79 -7.66 -1.43
N ALA A 19 -3.05 -6.95 -2.52
CA ALA A 19 -2.08 -6.09 -3.18
C ALA A 19 -2.72 -4.76 -3.62
N VAL A 20 -1.95 -3.69 -3.58
CA VAL A 20 -2.33 -2.37 -4.10
C VAL A 20 -1.54 -2.08 -5.36
N LYS A 21 -2.23 -2.01 -6.50
CA LYS A 21 -1.61 -1.66 -7.78
C LYS A 21 -1.91 -0.21 -8.14
N LEU A 22 -0.87 0.61 -8.17
CA LEU A 22 -0.94 1.98 -8.63
C LEU A 22 -0.44 2.05 -10.07
N SER A 23 -1.24 2.64 -10.93
CA SER A 23 -0.88 2.91 -12.32
C SER A 23 -1.26 4.33 -12.68
N THR A 24 -0.39 5.01 -13.38
CA THR A 24 -0.69 6.30 -13.99
C THR A 24 -1.20 6.06 -15.40
N ARG A 25 -2.16 6.89 -15.83
CA ARG A 25 -2.61 6.90 -17.22
C ARG A 25 -2.07 8.14 -17.91
N PRO A 26 -1.49 8.02 -19.09
CA PRO A 26 -1.10 9.18 -19.87
C PRO A 26 -2.34 10.02 -20.18
N ALA A 27 -2.13 11.32 -20.33
CA ALA A 27 -3.17 12.20 -20.81
C ALA A 27 -3.43 11.89 -22.30
N GLN A 28 -4.65 11.55 -22.65
CA GLN A 28 -5.09 11.34 -24.04
C GLN A 28 -5.57 12.66 -24.68
N ASN A 29 -4.97 13.79 -24.35
CA ASN A 29 -5.37 15.09 -24.88
C ASN A 29 -4.46 15.43 -26.05
N ASP A 30 -5.03 15.80 -27.18
CA ASP A 30 -4.31 16.46 -28.25
C ASP A 30 -4.03 17.91 -27.84
N GLY A 31 -2.77 18.34 -28.05
CA GLY A 31 -2.33 19.68 -27.70
C GLY A 31 -1.89 19.84 -26.25
N PHE A 32 -1.81 21.08 -25.82
CA PHE A 32 -1.37 21.47 -24.47
C PHE A 32 -2.53 21.54 -23.49
N GLY A 33 -2.34 20.99 -22.30
CA GLY A 33 -3.29 21.08 -21.20
C GLY A 33 -2.61 21.57 -19.91
N LEU A 34 -3.31 22.42 -19.16
CA LEU A 34 -2.91 22.93 -17.85
C LEU A 34 -4.05 22.69 -16.86
N GLN A 35 -3.72 22.13 -15.71
CA GLN A 35 -4.62 22.04 -14.56
C GLN A 35 -3.87 22.51 -13.32
N TYR A 36 -4.48 23.45 -12.60
CA TYR A 36 -3.98 23.90 -11.30
C TYR A 36 -5.12 23.83 -10.28
N ILE A 37 -4.83 23.28 -9.11
CA ILE A 37 -5.76 23.17 -8.00
C ILE A 37 -5.04 23.67 -6.76
N GLN A 38 -5.66 24.59 -6.04
CA GLN A 38 -5.20 25.07 -4.75
C GLN A 38 -6.24 24.74 -3.68
N GLY A 39 -5.79 24.14 -2.59
CA GLY A 39 -6.58 23.86 -1.41
C GLY A 39 -6.05 24.62 -0.20
N VAL A 40 -6.96 25.17 0.61
CA VAL A 40 -6.66 25.72 1.91
C VAL A 40 -7.62 25.11 2.93
N GLY A 41 -7.09 24.69 4.07
CA GLY A 41 -7.87 24.02 5.09
C GLY A 41 -7.58 24.52 6.50
N SER A 42 -8.28 23.94 7.46
CA SER A 42 -8.06 24.20 8.89
C SER A 42 -6.61 23.93 9.29
N PHE A 43 -6.17 24.54 10.39
CA PHE A 43 -4.82 24.37 10.94
C PHE A 43 -3.69 24.77 9.98
N LYS A 44 -3.97 25.81 9.14
CA LYS A 44 -3.04 26.34 8.12
C LYS A 44 -2.61 25.27 7.11
N THR A 45 -3.51 24.36 6.76
CA THR A 45 -3.26 23.39 5.70
C THR A 45 -3.27 24.09 4.35
N PHE A 46 -2.28 23.76 3.54
CA PHE A 46 -2.07 24.30 2.22
C PHE A 46 -1.71 23.18 1.26
N ASP A 47 -2.50 23.04 0.18
CA ASP A 47 -2.34 22.01 -0.84
C ASP A 47 -2.26 22.66 -2.21
N GLU A 48 -1.29 22.25 -3.01
CA GLU A 48 -1.13 22.68 -4.39
C GLU A 48 -0.97 21.48 -5.31
N PHE A 49 -1.67 21.49 -6.42
CA PHE A 49 -1.53 20.54 -7.51
C PHE A 49 -1.40 21.28 -8.84
N LEU A 50 -0.32 20.98 -9.55
CA LEU A 50 -0.08 21.44 -10.91
C LEU A 50 0.06 20.23 -11.83
N ARG A 51 -0.65 20.23 -12.95
CA ARG A 51 -0.48 19.28 -14.02
C ARG A 51 -0.34 20.00 -15.36
N LEU A 52 0.76 19.74 -16.04
CA LEU A 52 1.00 20.13 -17.41
C LEU A 52 0.96 18.88 -18.30
N THR A 53 0.26 18.96 -19.40
CA THR A 53 0.17 17.84 -20.37
C THR A 53 0.39 18.36 -21.77
N TYR A 54 1.01 17.53 -22.60
CA TYR A 54 1.07 17.70 -24.03
C TYR A 54 0.90 16.37 -24.73
N GLY A 55 0.10 16.34 -25.78
CA GLY A 55 -0.15 15.14 -26.58
C GLY A 55 -0.30 15.43 -28.05
N ASN A 56 0.11 14.46 -28.86
CA ASN A 56 -0.17 14.34 -30.27
C ASN A 56 -0.24 12.84 -30.64
N GLU A 57 -0.34 12.51 -31.93
CA GLU A 57 -0.44 11.13 -32.42
C GLU A 57 0.70 10.21 -31.90
N HIS A 58 1.90 10.73 -31.72
CA HIS A 58 3.07 9.95 -31.32
C HIS A 58 3.52 10.20 -29.89
N TRP A 59 3.48 11.44 -29.44
CA TRP A 59 4.01 11.83 -28.14
C TRP A 59 2.92 12.16 -27.14
N GLN A 60 3.10 11.70 -25.91
CA GLN A 60 2.30 12.08 -24.77
C GLN A 60 3.21 12.36 -23.60
N THR A 61 3.08 13.52 -22.99
CA THR A 61 3.84 13.88 -21.78
C THR A 61 2.96 14.48 -20.72
N SER A 62 3.30 14.22 -19.47
CA SER A 62 2.61 14.77 -18.31
C SER A 62 3.62 15.08 -17.21
N THR A 63 3.63 16.34 -16.77
CA THR A 63 4.37 16.78 -15.58
C THR A 63 3.36 17.06 -14.49
N ARG A 64 3.54 16.48 -13.29
CA ARG A 64 2.70 16.74 -12.12
C ARG A 64 3.56 17.15 -10.95
N ALA A 65 3.16 18.23 -10.29
CA ALA A 65 3.74 18.66 -9.03
C ALA A 65 2.63 18.71 -7.98
N VAL A 66 2.90 18.12 -6.82
CA VAL A 66 2.01 18.17 -5.65
C VAL A 66 2.83 18.70 -4.49
N TYR A 67 2.33 19.72 -3.83
CA TYR A 67 2.88 20.20 -2.57
C TYR A 67 1.77 20.26 -1.53
N SER A 68 2.03 19.71 -0.36
CA SER A 68 1.09 19.74 0.77
C SER A 68 1.84 20.05 2.06
N SER A 69 1.30 20.93 2.87
CA SER A 69 1.90 21.28 4.16
C SER A 69 0.85 21.69 5.18
N SER A 70 1.09 21.37 6.43
CA SER A 70 0.33 21.85 7.58
C SER A 70 1.18 21.82 8.83
N PRO A 71 1.12 22.85 9.71
CA PRO A 71 1.58 22.72 11.09
C PRO A 71 0.72 21.75 11.90
N ASN A 72 -0.54 21.57 11.51
CA ASN A 72 -1.50 20.64 12.12
C ASN A 72 -1.65 20.82 13.64
N GLU A 73 -1.60 22.05 14.09
CA GLU A 73 -1.70 22.49 15.50
C GLU A 73 -3.17 22.63 15.91
N PHE A 74 -3.88 21.53 16.09
CA PHE A 74 -5.26 21.56 16.58
C PHE A 74 -5.31 21.41 18.11
N GLU A 75 -6.36 21.96 18.71
CA GLU A 75 -6.67 21.76 20.12
C GLU A 75 -7.62 20.56 20.25
N TYR A 76 -7.38 19.73 21.25
CA TYR A 76 -8.23 18.60 21.59
C TYR A 76 -8.36 18.44 23.09
N ARG A 77 -9.49 17.85 23.52
CA ARG A 77 -9.69 17.49 24.91
C ARG A 77 -9.04 16.15 25.18
N ASN A 78 -8.01 16.15 26.04
CA ASN A 78 -7.31 14.92 26.38
C ASN A 78 -8.08 14.10 27.41
N HIS A 79 -8.78 13.07 26.95
CA HIS A 79 -9.57 12.17 27.81
C HIS A 79 -8.71 11.16 28.59
N ASP A 80 -7.43 11.02 28.24
CA ASP A 80 -6.49 10.12 28.95
C ASP A 80 -5.83 10.81 30.15
N LYS A 81 -5.91 12.17 30.22
CA LYS A 81 -5.35 12.97 31.30
C LYS A 81 -6.48 13.60 32.13
N LYS A 82 -6.61 13.19 33.39
CA LYS A 82 -7.58 13.75 34.32
C LYS A 82 -6.87 14.66 35.30
N VAL A 83 -7.28 15.93 35.34
CA VAL A 83 -6.72 16.93 36.26
C VAL A 83 -7.67 17.09 37.44
N ASN A 84 -7.14 16.93 38.65
CA ASN A 84 -7.88 17.13 39.88
C ASN A 84 -7.68 18.59 40.37
N VAL A 85 -8.77 19.20 40.81
CA VAL A 85 -8.75 20.49 41.51
C VAL A 85 -8.91 20.24 43.00
N TYR A 86 -8.03 20.82 43.81
CA TYR A 86 -8.01 20.58 45.25
C TYR A 86 -8.41 21.86 45.99
N ASP A 87 -9.02 21.70 47.17
CA ASP A 87 -9.24 22.79 48.14
C ASP A 87 -7.99 23.02 49.00
N GLU A 88 -8.09 23.96 49.98
CA GLU A 88 -7.00 24.26 50.89
C GLU A 88 -6.60 23.10 51.81
N ASP A 89 -7.53 22.15 52.00
CA ASP A 89 -7.35 20.94 52.82
C ASP A 89 -6.87 19.74 51.97
N MET A 90 -6.53 19.93 50.68
CA MET A 90 -6.11 18.90 49.74
C MET A 90 -7.19 17.88 49.36
N ASN A 91 -8.49 18.21 49.56
CA ASN A 91 -9.58 17.39 49.06
C ASN A 91 -9.87 17.71 47.63
N ILE A 92 -10.19 16.69 46.80
CA ILE A 92 -10.57 16.89 45.40
C ILE A 92 -11.99 17.49 45.36
N ILE A 93 -12.08 18.74 44.86
CA ILE A 93 -13.37 19.47 44.73
C ILE A 93 -13.91 19.45 43.31
N ASP A 94 -13.05 19.21 42.29
CA ASP A 94 -13.46 19.11 40.91
C ASP A 94 -12.46 18.26 40.10
N GLN A 95 -12.88 17.79 38.94
CA GLN A 95 -12.07 17.01 38.01
C GLN A 95 -12.44 17.38 36.58
N TYR A 96 -11.46 17.65 35.74
CA TYR A 96 -11.68 17.93 34.31
C TYR A 96 -10.64 17.31 33.42
N TYR A 97 -10.99 17.21 32.13
CA TYR A 97 -10.08 16.81 31.05
C TYR A 97 -9.50 18.05 30.39
N PRO A 98 -8.19 18.28 30.40
CA PRO A 98 -7.58 19.48 29.85
C PRO A 98 -7.72 19.57 28.33
N ILE A 99 -7.75 20.82 27.85
CA ILE A 99 -7.58 21.09 26.42
C ILE A 99 -6.09 21.22 26.16
N GLU A 100 -5.57 20.41 25.27
CA GLU A 100 -4.17 20.38 24.87
C GLU A 100 -4.03 20.66 23.37
N LYS A 101 -2.86 21.13 22.94
CA LYS A 101 -2.51 21.28 21.53
C LYS A 101 -1.78 20.06 21.03
N ASN A 102 -2.07 19.66 19.79
CA ASN A 102 -1.23 18.72 19.07
C ASN A 102 0.16 19.33 18.85
N LYS A 103 1.18 18.78 19.51
CA LYS A 103 2.54 19.33 19.51
C LYS A 103 3.45 18.79 18.41
N SER A 104 3.06 17.73 17.70
CA SER A 104 3.96 17.01 16.79
C SER A 104 3.18 16.40 15.62
N GLY A 105 2.53 17.24 14.85
CA GLY A 105 1.72 16.80 13.71
C GLY A 105 2.07 17.48 12.41
N SER A 106 3.10 18.34 12.38
CA SER A 106 3.44 19.09 11.18
C SER A 106 3.95 18.20 10.05
N PHE A 107 3.60 18.56 8.82
CA PHE A 107 4.13 17.87 7.65
C PHE A 107 4.39 18.83 6.48
N LYS A 108 5.30 18.40 5.60
CA LYS A 108 5.60 19.03 4.30
C LYS A 108 5.92 17.91 3.32
N ASP A 109 5.10 17.77 2.29
CA ASP A 109 5.25 16.76 1.24
C ASP A 109 5.38 17.43 -0.12
N LEU A 110 6.38 17.03 -0.89
CA LEU A 110 6.58 17.44 -2.29
C LEU A 110 6.69 16.19 -3.16
N HIS A 111 5.86 16.13 -4.21
CA HIS A 111 5.91 15.09 -5.22
C HIS A 111 6.08 15.71 -6.60
N LEU A 112 7.04 15.23 -7.37
CA LEU A 112 7.26 15.61 -8.75
C LEU A 112 7.22 14.34 -9.62
N LEU A 113 6.28 14.26 -10.55
CA LEU A 113 6.13 13.14 -11.47
C LEU A 113 6.23 13.64 -12.91
N GLN A 114 7.18 13.09 -13.66
CA GLN A 114 7.33 13.28 -15.08
C GLN A 114 7.05 11.99 -15.81
N GLU A 115 6.21 12.04 -16.83
CA GLU A 115 5.88 10.92 -17.70
C GLU A 115 6.05 11.34 -19.15
N VAL A 116 6.69 10.50 -19.94
CA VAL A 116 6.86 10.67 -21.38
C VAL A 116 6.58 9.34 -22.06
N TYR A 117 5.72 9.35 -23.06
CA TYR A 117 5.38 8.18 -23.86
C TYR A 117 5.53 8.48 -25.34
N TYR A 118 6.01 7.49 -26.08
CA TYR A 118 6.12 7.52 -27.53
C TYR A 118 5.40 6.33 -28.15
N ASN A 119 4.44 6.59 -29.04
CA ASN A 119 3.69 5.58 -29.78
C ASN A 119 4.18 5.55 -31.22
N THR A 120 4.55 4.37 -31.72
CA THR A 120 5.08 4.23 -33.09
C THR A 120 3.97 4.22 -34.15
N GLY A 121 2.70 4.09 -33.74
CA GLY A 121 1.56 3.87 -34.65
C GLY A 121 1.49 2.44 -35.21
N ARG A 122 2.40 1.54 -34.79
CA ARG A 122 2.48 0.13 -35.24
C ARG A 122 2.28 -0.86 -34.09
N GLY A 123 1.55 -0.44 -33.03
CA GLY A 123 1.30 -1.26 -31.84
C GLY A 123 2.34 -1.12 -30.74
N ASP A 124 3.50 -0.49 -30.99
CA ASP A 124 4.54 -0.28 -29.96
C ASP A 124 4.36 1.04 -29.24
N ARG A 125 4.56 0.99 -27.93
CA ARG A 125 4.61 2.15 -27.05
C ARG A 125 5.80 2.06 -26.12
N PHE A 126 6.60 3.11 -26.08
CA PHE A 126 7.70 3.28 -25.16
C PHE A 126 7.35 4.30 -24.09
N GLY A 127 7.77 4.07 -22.86
CA GLY A 127 7.53 4.97 -21.73
C GLY A 127 8.81 5.25 -20.96
N LEU A 128 8.95 6.50 -20.49
CA LEU A 128 9.98 6.93 -19.54
C LEU A 128 9.28 7.74 -18.44
N ASN A 129 9.36 7.24 -17.20
CA ASN A 129 8.70 7.86 -16.07
C ASN A 129 9.69 8.09 -14.94
N GLY A 130 9.62 9.26 -14.32
CA GLY A 130 10.41 9.61 -13.14
C GLY A 130 9.52 10.22 -12.07
N TRP A 131 9.63 9.71 -10.84
CA TRP A 131 8.88 10.21 -9.70
C TRP A 131 9.82 10.50 -8.53
N TYR A 132 9.84 11.75 -8.08
CA TYR A 132 10.55 12.20 -6.88
C TYR A 132 9.56 12.54 -5.78
N ILE A 133 9.88 12.09 -4.57
CA ILE A 133 9.13 12.34 -3.34
C ILE A 133 10.09 12.91 -2.32
N ASN A 134 9.68 13.98 -1.64
CA ASN A 134 10.37 14.52 -0.46
C ASN A 134 9.31 14.79 0.61
N SER A 135 9.40 14.04 1.70
CA SER A 135 8.48 14.10 2.84
C SER A 135 9.22 14.43 4.11
N ASN A 136 8.70 15.37 4.88
CA ASN A 136 9.18 15.72 6.21
C ASN A 136 7.98 15.82 7.14
N ARG A 137 7.92 14.92 8.13
CA ARG A 137 6.76 14.78 9.02
C ARG A 137 7.20 14.71 10.46
N GLU A 138 6.49 15.41 11.31
CA GLU A 138 6.48 15.13 12.74
C GLU A 138 5.48 14.00 13.00
N LEU A 139 5.82 13.13 13.95
CA LEU A 139 4.99 11.99 14.33
C LEU A 139 4.42 12.27 15.72
N PRO A 140 3.08 12.38 15.88
CA PRO A 140 2.48 12.56 17.18
C PRO A 140 2.75 11.33 18.06
N MET A 141 2.99 11.58 19.34
CA MET A 141 3.05 10.51 20.34
C MET A 141 1.64 10.17 20.82
N LEU A 142 1.48 8.98 21.39
CA LEU A 142 0.23 8.61 22.06
C LEU A 142 0.00 9.54 23.25
N THR A 143 -1.26 9.91 23.50
CA THR A 143 -1.66 10.84 24.56
C THR A 143 -1.22 10.40 25.96
N VAL A 144 -1.17 9.10 26.20
CA VAL A 144 -0.67 8.49 27.45
C VAL A 144 0.84 8.68 27.66
N ASP A 145 1.62 8.89 26.59
CA ASP A 145 3.05 9.08 26.64
C ASP A 145 3.45 10.56 26.81
N HIS A 146 2.48 11.48 26.78
CA HIS A 146 2.65 12.87 27.14
C HIS A 146 2.80 12.99 28.65
N GLY A 147 3.92 12.50 29.16
CA GLY A 147 4.33 12.80 30.53
C GLY A 147 4.42 14.31 30.74
N GLU A 148 4.22 14.74 31.97
CA GLU A 148 4.17 16.15 32.35
C GLU A 148 5.34 16.92 31.72
N ASP A 149 5.01 17.91 30.88
CA ASP A 149 5.86 19.04 30.44
C ASP A 149 7.23 18.75 29.82
N THR A 150 7.53 17.54 29.35
CA THR A 150 8.77 17.30 28.62
C THR A 150 8.56 17.57 27.12
N ASP A 151 9.29 18.56 26.60
CA ASP A 151 9.35 18.80 25.16
C ASP A 151 10.02 17.63 24.46
N PHE A 152 9.47 17.26 23.30
CA PHE A 152 10.04 16.23 22.44
C PHE A 152 10.00 16.66 20.98
N GLU A 153 10.89 16.10 20.18
CA GLU A 153 10.89 16.18 18.71
C GLU A 153 10.87 14.76 18.16
N ASN A 154 9.82 14.41 17.44
CA ASN A 154 9.64 13.10 16.83
C ASN A 154 9.43 13.31 15.33
N ARG A 155 10.45 13.05 14.50
CA ARG A 155 10.49 13.48 13.11
C ARG A 155 10.95 12.37 12.17
N GLN A 156 10.21 12.19 11.10
CA GLN A 156 10.58 11.33 9.97
C GLN A 156 10.81 12.19 8.72
N ARG A 157 11.88 11.90 8.02
CA ARG A 157 12.20 12.49 6.70
C ARG A 157 12.41 11.37 5.70
N GLU A 158 11.87 11.55 4.51
CA GLU A 158 12.00 10.59 3.41
C GLU A 158 12.31 11.31 2.11
N GLN A 159 13.22 10.75 1.33
CA GLN A 159 13.45 11.12 -0.05
C GLN A 159 13.42 9.85 -0.88
N THR A 160 12.55 9.81 -1.87
CA THR A 160 12.43 8.65 -2.76
C THR A 160 12.48 9.12 -4.21
N PHE A 161 13.30 8.45 -5.00
CA PHE A 161 13.32 8.57 -6.46
C PHE A 161 12.94 7.23 -7.09
N ARG A 162 12.06 7.27 -8.09
CA ARG A 162 11.68 6.11 -8.89
C ARG A 162 11.81 6.45 -10.36
N GLY A 163 12.62 5.70 -11.09
CA GLY A 163 12.76 5.79 -12.54
C GLY A 163 12.33 4.49 -13.19
N VAL A 164 11.53 4.58 -14.27
CA VAL A 164 11.00 3.42 -14.99
C VAL A 164 11.09 3.67 -16.49
N ILE A 165 11.60 2.69 -17.21
CA ILE A 165 11.46 2.57 -18.66
C ILE A 165 10.50 1.43 -18.96
N SER A 166 9.64 1.58 -19.95
CA SER A 166 8.67 0.56 -20.36
C SER A 166 8.55 0.46 -21.87
N TRP A 167 8.21 -0.73 -22.30
CA TRP A 167 7.79 -1.03 -23.66
C TRP A 167 6.53 -1.89 -23.60
N ASP A 168 5.53 -1.53 -24.37
CA ASP A 168 4.29 -2.31 -24.56
C ASP A 168 4.10 -2.50 -26.07
N HIS A 169 3.70 -3.71 -26.45
CA HIS A 169 3.34 -4.04 -27.82
C HIS A 169 1.95 -4.68 -27.83
N LEU A 170 1.10 -4.23 -28.73
CA LEU A 170 -0.24 -4.75 -28.93
C LEU A 170 -0.41 -5.11 -30.40
N ASP A 171 -0.80 -6.36 -30.66
CA ASP A 171 -1.13 -6.87 -31.96
C ASP A 171 -2.43 -7.70 -31.91
N ASP A 172 -2.95 -8.10 -33.07
CA ASP A 172 -4.12 -8.98 -33.16
C ASP A 172 -3.82 -10.34 -32.53
N GLY A 173 -4.44 -10.61 -31.38
CA GLY A 173 -4.35 -11.89 -30.69
C GLY A 173 -3.24 -12.03 -29.68
N TRP A 174 -2.34 -11.04 -29.51
CA TRP A 174 -1.34 -11.07 -28.46
C TRP A 174 -0.92 -9.67 -27.98
N LYS A 175 -0.45 -9.61 -26.75
CA LYS A 175 0.10 -8.40 -26.14
C LYS A 175 1.36 -8.78 -25.35
N MET A 176 2.38 -7.93 -25.41
CA MET A 176 3.59 -8.07 -24.59
C MET A 176 3.93 -6.74 -23.94
N GLY A 177 4.51 -6.84 -22.75
CA GLY A 177 5.02 -5.70 -22.01
C GLY A 177 6.36 -6.04 -21.37
N ALA A 178 7.24 -5.06 -21.30
CA ALA A 178 8.47 -5.14 -20.52
C ALA A 178 8.73 -3.80 -19.84
N LYS A 179 9.21 -3.84 -18.61
CA LYS A 179 9.63 -2.63 -17.88
C LYS A 179 10.84 -2.93 -17.02
N GLY A 180 11.72 -1.95 -16.92
CA GLY A 180 12.85 -1.94 -16.02
C GLY A 180 12.85 -0.66 -15.21
N GLY A 181 13.32 -0.72 -13.98
CA GLY A 181 13.32 0.44 -13.13
C GLY A 181 14.35 0.41 -12.02
N TYR A 182 14.52 1.58 -11.44
CA TYR A 182 15.36 1.82 -10.29
C TYR A 182 14.61 2.64 -9.26
N ILE A 183 14.72 2.22 -8.00
CA ILE A 183 14.14 2.91 -6.85
C ILE A 183 15.27 3.20 -5.86
N TYR A 184 15.40 4.45 -5.48
CA TYR A 184 16.24 4.89 -4.37
C TYR A 184 15.32 5.46 -3.28
N THR A 185 15.47 4.99 -2.04
CA THR A 185 14.79 5.55 -0.87
C THR A 185 15.81 5.82 0.21
N TRP A 186 15.86 7.06 0.67
CA TRP A 186 16.55 7.46 1.88
C TRP A 186 15.51 7.85 2.94
N MET A 187 15.65 7.31 4.13
CA MET A 187 14.75 7.58 5.26
C MET A 187 15.57 7.90 6.50
N ALA A 188 15.13 8.89 7.25
CA ALA A 188 15.71 9.31 8.51
C ALA A 188 14.61 9.44 9.56
N TYR A 189 14.83 8.85 10.72
CA TYR A 189 13.98 9.00 11.88
C TYR A 189 14.80 9.55 13.04
N ASP A 190 14.34 10.65 13.63
CA ASP A 190 14.96 11.32 14.77
C ASP A 190 13.91 11.46 15.87
N TYR A 191 14.19 10.87 17.04
CA TYR A 191 13.45 11.09 18.27
C TYR A 191 14.35 11.73 19.31
N LYS A 192 13.94 12.90 19.78
CA LYS A 192 14.63 13.64 20.84
C LYS A 192 13.67 13.91 21.97
N ARG A 193 14.19 13.98 23.19
CA ARG A 193 13.45 14.32 24.39
C ARG A 193 14.23 15.35 25.20
N ASP A 194 13.53 16.28 25.84
CA ASP A 194 14.16 17.16 26.83
C ASP A 194 14.58 16.31 28.04
N VAL A 195 15.86 16.41 28.37
CA VAL A 195 16.48 15.74 29.55
C VAL A 195 16.70 16.70 30.70
N GLY A 196 16.11 17.88 30.63
CA GLY A 196 16.15 18.93 31.63
C GLY A 196 16.78 20.23 31.14
N ASN A 197 16.23 21.35 31.58
CA ASN A 197 16.66 22.72 31.26
C ASN A 197 16.66 23.06 29.74
N GLY A 198 15.73 22.48 28.95
CA GLY A 198 15.66 22.70 27.51
C GLY A 198 16.73 21.95 26.70
N ASN A 199 17.46 21.03 27.30
CA ASN A 199 18.49 20.24 26.63
C ASN A 199 17.86 19.04 25.92
N MET A 200 17.74 19.09 24.57
CA MET A 200 17.21 18.01 23.76
C MET A 200 18.26 16.92 23.51
N ALA A 201 18.06 15.74 24.09
CA ALA A 201 18.89 14.57 23.82
C ALA A 201 18.28 13.65 22.76
N HIS A 202 19.12 13.14 21.85
CA HIS A 202 18.70 12.12 20.90
C HIS A 202 18.47 10.79 21.61
N MET A 203 17.22 10.31 21.60
CA MET A 203 16.86 8.99 22.09
C MET A 203 16.98 7.95 20.98
N THR A 204 16.60 8.31 19.76
CA THR A 204 16.77 7.48 18.57
C THR A 204 17.21 8.33 17.39
N GLN A 205 18.16 7.82 16.62
CA GLN A 205 18.62 8.43 15.39
C GLN A 205 18.91 7.36 14.35
N SER A 206 17.90 6.96 13.58
CA SER A 206 18.07 5.94 12.55
C SER A 206 18.10 6.54 11.14
N ARG A 207 18.83 5.85 10.28
CA ARG A 207 18.99 6.15 8.85
C ARG A 207 18.90 4.86 8.08
N SER A 208 18.10 4.87 7.00
CA SER A 208 17.99 3.74 6.08
C SER A 208 18.15 4.22 4.66
N GLU A 209 18.91 3.45 3.88
CA GLU A 209 19.07 3.63 2.44
C GLU A 209 18.70 2.33 1.74
N ILE A 210 17.80 2.42 0.78
CA ILE A 210 17.30 1.28 0.01
C ILE A 210 17.48 1.59 -1.47
N ASN A 211 18.19 0.72 -2.16
CA ASN A 211 18.35 0.74 -3.60
C ASN A 211 17.72 -0.53 -4.16
N THR A 212 16.81 -0.39 -5.12
CA THR A 212 16.17 -1.52 -5.79
C THR A 212 16.29 -1.36 -7.30
N ILE A 213 16.86 -2.36 -7.96
CA ILE A 213 16.82 -2.50 -9.42
C ILE A 213 15.82 -3.61 -9.72
N TYR A 214 14.95 -3.38 -10.69
CA TYR A 214 13.97 -4.39 -11.06
C TYR A 214 13.72 -4.46 -12.57
N GLY A 215 13.29 -5.64 -13.01
CA GLY A 215 12.79 -5.89 -14.35
C GLY A 215 11.51 -6.72 -14.28
N GLN A 216 10.57 -6.46 -15.19
CA GLN A 216 9.34 -7.22 -15.32
C GLN A 216 9.04 -7.41 -16.81
N ALA A 217 8.48 -8.56 -17.16
CA ALA A 217 7.95 -8.84 -18.49
C ALA A 217 6.61 -9.57 -18.34
N ASP A 218 5.65 -9.20 -19.17
CA ASP A 218 4.34 -9.83 -19.22
C ASP A 218 3.94 -10.09 -20.66
N GLY A 219 3.13 -11.14 -20.85
CA GLY A 219 2.60 -11.51 -22.15
C GLY A 219 1.19 -12.08 -22.02
N GLU A 220 0.35 -11.76 -23.00
CA GLU A 220 -0.99 -12.27 -23.18
C GLU A 220 -1.12 -12.85 -24.57
N TYR A 221 -1.72 -14.03 -24.70
CA TYR A 221 -1.96 -14.69 -25.98
C TYR A 221 -3.39 -15.22 -26.04
N TYR A 222 -4.13 -14.81 -27.06
CA TYR A 222 -5.53 -15.16 -27.28
C TYR A 222 -5.64 -16.26 -28.36
N ILE A 223 -6.31 -17.36 -28.03
CA ILE A 223 -6.67 -18.39 -29.01
C ILE A 223 -8.17 -18.35 -29.23
N GLY A 224 -8.54 -17.73 -30.35
CA GLY A 224 -9.93 -17.44 -30.67
C GLY A 224 -10.56 -16.57 -29.59
N LYS A 225 -11.88 -16.82 -29.32
CA LYS A 225 -12.63 -16.06 -28.31
C LYS A 225 -12.71 -16.78 -26.96
N LYS A 226 -12.13 -17.97 -26.84
CA LYS A 226 -12.37 -18.85 -25.68
C LYS A 226 -11.19 -18.99 -24.74
N TRP A 227 -9.97 -18.80 -25.21
CA TRP A 227 -8.76 -19.02 -24.42
C TRP A 227 -7.92 -17.76 -24.36
N LEU A 228 -7.45 -17.48 -23.17
CA LEU A 228 -6.42 -16.47 -22.90
C LEU A 228 -5.33 -17.13 -22.05
N PHE A 229 -4.10 -17.08 -22.53
CA PHE A 229 -2.91 -17.47 -21.78
C PHE A 229 -2.16 -16.21 -21.36
N THR A 230 -1.69 -16.17 -20.12
CA THR A 230 -0.82 -15.08 -19.65
C THR A 230 0.45 -15.66 -19.03
N ALA A 231 1.56 -14.93 -19.18
CA ALA A 231 2.81 -15.22 -18.53
C ALA A 231 3.36 -13.93 -17.93
N ASN A 232 3.88 -14.00 -16.70
CA ASN A 232 4.52 -12.87 -16.05
C ASN A 232 5.84 -13.33 -15.44
N LEU A 233 6.88 -12.51 -15.59
CA LEU A 233 8.17 -12.68 -14.96
C LEU A 233 8.56 -11.39 -14.27
N SER A 234 9.15 -11.48 -13.09
CA SER A 234 9.74 -10.33 -12.41
C SER A 234 11.02 -10.71 -11.68
N ALA A 235 11.94 -9.76 -11.64
CA ALA A 235 13.18 -9.87 -10.90
C ALA A 235 13.42 -8.55 -10.16
N HIS A 236 13.75 -8.62 -8.87
CA HIS A 236 14.09 -7.48 -8.03
C HIS A 236 15.41 -7.77 -7.33
N GLN A 237 16.32 -6.81 -7.33
CA GLN A 237 17.54 -6.84 -6.53
C GLN A 237 17.50 -5.67 -5.56
N HIS A 238 17.45 -5.99 -4.29
CA HIS A 238 17.45 -5.01 -3.20
C HIS A 238 18.83 -4.91 -2.57
N PHE A 239 19.26 -3.68 -2.27
CA PHE A 239 20.40 -3.36 -1.44
C PHE A 239 19.90 -2.45 -0.33
N VAL A 240 19.98 -2.91 0.90
CA VAL A 240 19.45 -2.21 2.07
C VAL A 240 20.57 -1.98 3.07
N GLU A 241 20.69 -0.75 3.52
CA GLU A 241 21.56 -0.36 4.63
C GLU A 241 20.73 0.41 5.65
N SER A 242 20.66 -0.10 6.88
CA SER A 242 19.95 0.53 8.00
C SER A 242 20.90 0.67 9.19
N ARG A 243 20.92 1.86 9.79
CA ARG A 243 21.83 2.20 10.91
C ARG A 243 21.09 2.99 11.97
N ASP A 244 21.34 2.65 13.25
CA ASP A 244 21.00 3.48 14.39
C ASP A 244 22.30 4.05 15.00
N LYS A 245 22.35 5.38 15.16
CA LYS A 245 23.55 6.10 15.61
C LYS A 245 23.60 6.31 17.12
N ASN A 246 22.52 6.01 17.84
CA ASN A 246 22.39 6.36 19.25
C ASN A 246 22.70 5.23 20.24
N ILE A 247 23.04 4.04 19.75
CA ILE A 247 23.38 2.94 20.64
C ILE A 247 24.79 3.18 21.20
N ILE A 248 24.87 3.31 22.52
CA ILE A 248 26.13 3.43 23.27
C ILE A 248 26.59 2.04 23.65
N ARG A 249 27.81 1.67 23.26
CA ARG A 249 28.45 0.42 23.71
C ARG A 249 28.78 0.47 25.18
N GLN A 250 28.96 -0.70 25.81
CA GLN A 250 29.37 -0.83 27.20
C GLN A 250 30.75 -0.19 27.51
N ASP A 251 31.57 -0.01 26.46
CA ASP A 251 32.87 0.67 26.54
C ASP A 251 32.76 2.22 26.49
N GLY A 252 31.53 2.77 26.44
CA GLY A 252 31.27 4.21 26.36
C GLY A 252 31.39 4.81 24.97
N ASN A 253 31.81 4.03 23.96
CA ASN A 253 31.90 4.49 22.59
C ASN A 253 30.53 4.37 21.89
N LYS A 254 30.12 5.39 21.10
CA LYS A 254 28.95 5.32 20.27
C LYS A 254 29.16 4.27 19.19
N ALA A 255 28.36 3.21 19.20
CA ALA A 255 28.34 2.23 18.13
C ALA A 255 27.25 2.57 17.13
N VAL A 256 27.59 2.54 15.85
CA VAL A 256 26.60 2.44 14.80
C VAL A 256 26.15 0.98 14.75
N VAL A 257 24.93 0.71 15.18
CA VAL A 257 24.32 -0.62 15.10
C VAL A 257 23.34 -0.62 13.94
N GLY A 258 23.44 -1.63 13.10
CA GLY A 258 22.57 -1.74 11.94
C GLY A 258 22.92 -2.95 11.08
N TYR A 259 22.30 -3.04 9.93
CA TYR A 259 22.59 -4.09 8.98
C TYR A 259 22.79 -3.54 7.56
N LYS A 260 23.55 -4.30 6.76
CA LYS A 260 23.71 -4.08 5.33
C LYS A 260 23.49 -5.41 4.63
N GLN A 261 22.44 -5.51 3.82
CA GLN A 261 22.03 -6.73 3.18
C GLN A 261 21.66 -6.49 1.72
N ALA A 262 21.87 -7.54 0.92
CA ALA A 262 21.40 -7.60 -0.45
C ALA A 262 20.51 -8.84 -0.61
N ARG A 263 19.37 -8.69 -1.30
CA ARG A 263 18.43 -9.77 -1.53
C ARG A 263 17.89 -9.73 -2.96
N ILE A 264 17.96 -10.86 -3.64
CA ILE A 264 17.29 -11.07 -4.91
C ILE A 264 15.90 -11.68 -4.69
N GLU A 265 14.93 -11.22 -5.44
CA GLU A 265 13.58 -11.79 -5.49
C GLU A 265 13.20 -12.02 -6.94
N LEU A 266 12.84 -13.26 -7.27
CA LEU A 266 12.35 -13.65 -8.59
C LEU A 266 10.94 -14.18 -8.46
N SER A 267 10.10 -13.90 -9.42
CA SER A 267 8.77 -14.50 -9.50
C SER A 267 8.41 -14.79 -10.96
N GLY A 268 7.88 -15.97 -11.19
CA GLY A 268 7.34 -16.38 -12.47
C GLY A 268 5.93 -16.94 -12.31
N SER A 269 5.01 -16.54 -13.18
CA SER A 269 3.66 -17.08 -13.21
C SER A 269 3.16 -17.34 -14.63
N VAL A 270 2.35 -18.37 -14.77
CA VAL A 270 1.59 -18.67 -15.98
C VAL A 270 0.13 -18.88 -15.63
N SER A 271 -0.76 -18.43 -16.50
CA SER A 271 -2.19 -18.67 -16.32
C SER A 271 -2.87 -19.08 -17.63
N ALA A 272 -3.95 -19.83 -17.49
CA ALA A 272 -4.85 -20.17 -18.58
C ALA A 272 -6.28 -19.83 -18.16
N LYS A 273 -6.95 -18.99 -18.95
CA LYS A 273 -8.37 -18.66 -18.80
C LYS A 273 -9.15 -19.27 -19.94
N TRP A 274 -10.17 -20.04 -19.58
CA TRP A 274 -11.08 -20.69 -20.52
C TRP A 274 -12.50 -20.19 -20.36
N ARG A 275 -13.08 -19.69 -21.44
CA ARG A 275 -14.48 -19.26 -21.56
C ARG A 275 -15.21 -20.08 -22.61
N PRO A 276 -15.72 -21.27 -22.25
CA PRO A 276 -16.47 -22.10 -23.21
C PRO A 276 -17.74 -21.43 -23.69
N SER A 277 -18.32 -20.56 -22.88
CA SER A 277 -19.54 -19.81 -23.19
C SER A 277 -19.51 -18.41 -22.56
N ASP A 278 -20.42 -17.54 -22.98
CA ASP A 278 -20.61 -16.20 -22.39
C ASP A 278 -21.08 -16.24 -20.91
N ARG A 279 -21.43 -17.43 -20.41
CA ARG A 279 -21.99 -17.61 -19.08
C ARG A 279 -21.00 -18.17 -18.06
N PHE A 280 -19.90 -18.77 -18.50
CA PHE A 280 -19.02 -19.49 -17.61
C PHE A 280 -17.56 -19.27 -17.98
N GLY A 281 -16.73 -19.00 -16.99
CA GLY A 281 -15.30 -18.84 -17.11
C GLY A 281 -14.55 -19.58 -16.01
N VAL A 282 -13.39 -20.14 -16.37
CA VAL A 282 -12.44 -20.77 -15.45
C VAL A 282 -11.06 -20.17 -15.72
N SER A 283 -10.32 -19.83 -14.70
CA SER A 283 -8.92 -19.42 -14.82
C SER A 283 -8.07 -20.16 -13.79
N ALA A 284 -7.02 -20.82 -14.24
CA ALA A 284 -6.01 -21.44 -13.39
C ALA A 284 -4.69 -20.67 -13.50
N VAL A 285 -4.03 -20.49 -12.37
CA VAL A 285 -2.73 -19.80 -12.26
C VAL A 285 -1.77 -20.71 -11.52
N ILE A 286 -0.53 -20.75 -11.99
CA ILE A 286 0.59 -21.37 -11.31
C ILE A 286 1.68 -20.31 -11.20
N ARG A 287 2.21 -20.12 -9.98
CA ARG A 287 3.30 -19.20 -9.69
C ARG A 287 4.38 -19.88 -8.85
N GLU A 288 5.60 -19.42 -8.99
CA GLU A 288 6.73 -19.79 -8.15
C GLU A 288 7.60 -18.57 -7.87
N GLU A 289 8.18 -18.51 -6.67
CA GLU A 289 8.98 -17.37 -6.21
C GLU A 289 10.28 -17.85 -5.58
N LEU A 290 11.36 -17.10 -5.82
CA LEU A 290 12.64 -17.20 -5.14
C LEU A 290 12.86 -15.93 -4.32
N CYS A 291 13.23 -16.08 -3.07
CA CYS A 291 13.66 -14.98 -2.21
C CYS A 291 15.01 -15.31 -1.59
N GLY A 292 16.06 -14.58 -1.98
CA GLY A 292 17.43 -14.93 -1.64
C GLY A 292 17.83 -16.28 -2.27
N THR A 293 17.94 -17.31 -1.47
CA THR A 293 18.27 -18.68 -1.90
C THR A 293 17.10 -19.66 -1.75
N GLU A 294 15.96 -19.20 -1.25
CA GLU A 294 14.84 -20.07 -0.90
C GLU A 294 13.70 -19.95 -1.91
N TRP A 295 13.30 -21.08 -2.47
CA TRP A 295 12.14 -21.20 -3.35
C TRP A 295 10.85 -21.42 -2.55
N THR A 296 9.74 -20.87 -3.05
CA THR A 296 8.42 -21.32 -2.59
C THR A 296 8.11 -22.68 -3.19
N PRO A 297 7.30 -23.53 -2.54
CA PRO A 297 6.54 -24.53 -3.27
C PRO A 297 5.63 -23.86 -4.30
N VAL A 298 5.23 -24.62 -5.32
CA VAL A 298 4.29 -24.14 -6.33
C VAL A 298 3.06 -23.48 -5.70
N ILE A 299 2.71 -22.31 -6.18
CA ILE A 299 1.61 -21.45 -5.71
C ILE A 299 0.45 -21.58 -6.70
N PRO A 300 -0.54 -22.45 -6.45
CA PRO A 300 -1.70 -22.60 -7.31
C PRO A 300 -2.79 -21.59 -6.97
N ALA A 301 -3.55 -21.18 -7.99
CA ALA A 301 -4.83 -20.51 -7.80
C ALA A 301 -5.83 -20.94 -8.87
N LEU A 302 -7.11 -21.00 -8.49
CA LEU A 302 -8.24 -21.30 -9.37
C LEU A 302 -9.34 -20.26 -9.16
N PHE A 303 -9.85 -19.74 -10.25
CA PHE A 303 -10.93 -18.76 -10.29
C PHE A 303 -12.06 -19.28 -11.16
N LEU A 304 -13.27 -19.14 -10.68
CA LEU A 304 -14.49 -19.50 -11.39
C LEU A 304 -15.39 -18.26 -11.48
N ASP A 305 -15.99 -18.01 -12.62
CA ASP A 305 -17.02 -17.00 -12.78
C ASP A 305 -18.21 -17.55 -13.58
N GLY A 306 -19.43 -17.19 -13.17
CA GLY A 306 -20.65 -17.65 -13.80
C GLY A 306 -21.75 -16.61 -13.83
N VAL A 307 -22.35 -16.39 -15.02
CA VAL A 307 -23.54 -15.53 -15.20
C VAL A 307 -24.79 -16.32 -14.90
N ILE A 308 -25.39 -16.10 -13.73
CA ILE A 308 -26.63 -16.77 -13.29
C ILE A 308 -27.81 -16.18 -14.03
N SER A 309 -27.88 -14.85 -14.16
CA SER A 309 -28.99 -14.19 -14.88
C SER A 309 -28.45 -13.01 -15.70
N LYS A 310 -28.75 -13.04 -17.03
CA LYS A 310 -28.41 -11.92 -17.92
C LYS A 310 -29.31 -10.70 -17.69
N LYS A 311 -30.60 -10.90 -17.34
CA LYS A 311 -31.54 -9.79 -17.11
C LYS A 311 -31.18 -8.94 -15.89
N GLY A 312 -30.72 -9.58 -14.82
CA GLY A 312 -30.30 -8.90 -13.58
C GLY A 312 -28.80 -8.69 -13.49
N ASN A 313 -28.04 -9.02 -14.56
CA ASN A 313 -26.59 -9.04 -14.56
C ASN A 313 -26.01 -9.72 -13.29
N VAL A 314 -26.62 -10.87 -12.93
CA VAL A 314 -26.25 -11.60 -11.70
C VAL A 314 -25.06 -12.49 -12.02
N ILE A 315 -23.94 -12.25 -11.35
CA ILE A 315 -22.69 -12.97 -11.56
C ILE A 315 -22.25 -13.58 -10.22
N ALA A 316 -22.00 -14.89 -10.23
CA ALA A 316 -21.33 -15.57 -9.12
C ALA A 316 -19.84 -15.74 -9.43
N LYS A 317 -19.02 -15.64 -8.40
CA LYS A 317 -17.55 -15.85 -8.47
C LYS A 317 -17.13 -16.73 -7.31
N ALA A 318 -16.13 -17.57 -7.54
CA ALA A 318 -15.46 -18.32 -6.48
C ALA A 318 -13.98 -18.43 -6.81
N SER A 319 -13.15 -18.45 -5.79
CA SER A 319 -11.72 -18.61 -5.99
C SER A 319 -11.04 -19.27 -4.79
N VAL A 320 -9.93 -19.94 -5.07
CA VAL A 320 -9.04 -20.51 -4.08
C VAL A 320 -7.61 -20.25 -4.50
N SER A 321 -6.76 -19.84 -3.57
CA SER A 321 -5.33 -19.67 -3.83
C SER A 321 -4.49 -20.08 -2.62
N ARG A 322 -3.26 -20.48 -2.89
CA ARG A 322 -2.20 -20.58 -1.90
C ARG A 322 -1.26 -19.40 -2.06
N ASN A 323 -0.79 -18.83 -0.96
CA ASN A 323 0.18 -17.75 -0.96
C ASN A 323 1.25 -17.98 0.09
N TYR A 324 2.41 -17.35 -0.13
CA TYR A 324 3.54 -17.32 0.80
C TYR A 324 3.96 -15.88 1.02
N ARG A 325 4.52 -15.60 2.19
CA ARG A 325 5.20 -14.33 2.50
C ARG A 325 6.53 -14.61 3.16
N PHE A 326 7.61 -14.15 2.54
CA PHE A 326 8.94 -14.22 3.12
C PHE A 326 9.11 -13.16 4.21
N PRO A 327 9.91 -13.43 5.26
CA PRO A 327 10.28 -12.41 6.23
C PRO A 327 10.94 -11.22 5.54
N THR A 328 10.64 -10.01 6.00
CA THR A 328 11.31 -8.82 5.50
C THR A 328 12.77 -8.77 5.98
N LEU A 329 13.62 -7.98 5.33
CA LEU A 329 15.00 -7.78 5.80
C LEU A 329 15.03 -7.18 7.21
N ASN A 330 14.00 -6.41 7.58
CA ASN A 330 13.86 -5.87 8.92
C ASN A 330 13.52 -6.97 9.95
N ASP A 331 12.62 -7.90 9.60
CA ASP A 331 12.31 -9.04 10.47
C ASP A 331 13.55 -9.90 10.74
N LEU A 332 14.41 -10.07 9.74
CA LEU A 332 15.60 -10.91 9.85
C LEU A 332 16.78 -10.22 10.55
N TYR A 333 17.02 -8.92 10.29
CA TYR A 333 18.32 -8.30 10.58
C TYR A 333 18.23 -7.01 11.40
N PHE A 334 17.03 -6.57 11.80
CA PHE A 334 16.90 -5.39 12.67
C PHE A 334 17.63 -5.58 13.99
N LEU A 335 18.38 -4.58 14.45
CA LEU A 335 19.13 -4.62 15.70
C LEU A 335 18.69 -3.51 16.67
N PRO A 336 18.40 -3.87 17.94
CA PRO A 336 18.34 -5.21 18.50
C PRO A 336 16.99 -5.88 18.21
N GLY A 337 16.95 -7.16 17.86
CA GLY A 337 15.72 -7.92 17.88
C GLY A 337 15.36 -8.69 16.60
N GLY A 338 15.99 -8.46 15.46
CA GLY A 338 15.75 -9.26 14.26
C GLY A 338 16.06 -10.75 14.50
N ASN A 339 15.35 -11.64 13.81
CA ASN A 339 15.44 -13.07 13.96
C ASN A 339 15.76 -13.75 12.60
N PRO A 340 17.02 -14.16 12.35
CA PRO A 340 17.42 -14.80 11.10
C PRO A 340 16.79 -16.19 10.86
N ASP A 341 16.25 -16.83 11.91
CA ASP A 341 15.69 -18.17 11.85
C ASP A 341 14.21 -18.21 11.48
N LEU A 342 13.62 -17.06 11.14
CA LEU A 342 12.22 -16.97 10.73
C LEU A 342 11.93 -17.76 9.47
N LYS A 343 10.82 -18.48 9.51
CA LYS A 343 10.25 -19.20 8.37
C LYS A 343 9.33 -18.28 7.56
N LYS A 344 9.14 -18.60 6.28
CA LYS A 344 8.11 -17.97 5.46
C LYS A 344 6.71 -18.32 5.97
N GLU A 345 5.83 -17.36 6.00
CA GLU A 345 4.39 -17.58 6.22
C GLU A 345 3.79 -18.31 5.01
N SER A 346 2.79 -19.14 5.24
CA SER A 346 2.06 -19.81 4.16
C SER A 346 0.55 -19.83 4.46
N GLY A 347 -0.26 -19.53 3.45
CA GLY A 347 -1.70 -19.47 3.66
C GLY A 347 -2.52 -19.99 2.47
N TRP A 348 -3.73 -20.44 2.78
CA TRP A 348 -4.79 -20.71 1.85
C TRP A 348 -5.88 -19.66 2.01
N THR A 349 -6.36 -19.12 0.89
CA THR A 349 -7.47 -18.17 0.87
C THR A 349 -8.55 -18.69 -0.06
N TYR A 350 -9.78 -18.57 0.39
CA TYR A 350 -11.00 -18.95 -0.33
C TYR A 350 -11.90 -17.73 -0.38
N ASP A 351 -12.46 -17.43 -1.55
CA ASP A 351 -13.44 -16.36 -1.73
C ASP A 351 -14.63 -16.89 -2.50
N ALA A 352 -15.82 -16.47 -2.13
CA ALA A 352 -17.03 -16.72 -2.88
C ALA A 352 -17.93 -15.49 -2.82
N GLY A 353 -18.47 -15.08 -3.95
CA GLY A 353 -19.28 -13.88 -4.02
C GLY A 353 -20.34 -13.93 -5.11
N ILE A 354 -21.34 -13.09 -4.92
CA ILE A 354 -22.38 -12.83 -5.88
C ILE A 354 -22.54 -11.32 -6.05
N SER A 355 -22.69 -10.87 -7.29
CA SER A 355 -22.98 -9.48 -7.60
C SER A 355 -24.15 -9.38 -8.55
N PHE A 356 -24.90 -8.29 -8.47
CA PHE A 356 -25.98 -8.00 -9.40
C PHE A 356 -25.98 -6.51 -9.76
N SER A 357 -26.55 -6.20 -10.93
CA SER A 357 -26.81 -4.83 -11.34
C SER A 357 -28.07 -4.80 -12.19
N VAL A 358 -29.09 -4.16 -11.68
CA VAL A 358 -30.39 -4.00 -12.33
C VAL A 358 -30.73 -2.52 -12.44
N GLY A 359 -31.41 -2.14 -13.50
CA GLY A 359 -31.80 -0.74 -13.66
C GLY A 359 -32.65 -0.52 -14.90
N ARG A 360 -33.18 0.68 -14.96
CA ARG A 360 -33.85 1.24 -16.14
C ARG A 360 -33.15 2.54 -16.49
N GLU A 361 -32.62 2.60 -17.69
CA GLU A 361 -31.88 3.76 -18.20
C GLU A 361 -32.69 5.07 -17.99
N GLY A 362 -32.02 6.10 -17.45
CA GLY A 362 -32.63 7.39 -17.15
C GLY A 362 -33.60 7.39 -15.94
N VAL A 363 -33.82 6.25 -15.27
CA VAL A 363 -34.75 6.14 -14.13
C VAL A 363 -34.04 5.71 -12.86
N TYR A 364 -33.44 4.54 -12.84
CA TYR A 364 -32.71 4.05 -11.67
C TYR A 364 -31.65 3.01 -12.04
N THR A 365 -30.65 2.90 -11.20
CA THR A 365 -29.69 1.78 -11.17
C THR A 365 -29.55 1.31 -9.73
N LEU A 366 -29.70 0.01 -9.52
CA LEU A 366 -29.45 -0.66 -8.26
C LEU A 366 -28.39 -1.73 -8.50
N SER A 367 -27.27 -1.65 -7.80
CA SER A 367 -26.23 -2.69 -7.80
C SER A 367 -25.89 -3.12 -6.40
N GLY A 368 -25.40 -4.33 -6.26
CA GLY A 368 -24.97 -4.86 -4.99
C GLY A 368 -24.07 -6.07 -5.14
N SER A 369 -23.33 -6.35 -4.08
CA SER A 369 -22.50 -7.54 -3.94
C SER A 369 -22.52 -8.08 -2.53
N ALA A 370 -22.38 -9.40 -2.42
CA ALA A 370 -22.13 -10.12 -1.19
C ALA A 370 -20.92 -11.02 -1.42
N ASN A 371 -19.88 -10.88 -0.59
CA ASN A 371 -18.66 -11.66 -0.68
C ASN A 371 -18.40 -12.31 0.67
N TRP A 372 -18.07 -13.58 0.65
CA TRP A 372 -17.55 -14.34 1.77
C TRP A 372 -16.07 -14.61 1.51
N PHE A 373 -15.24 -14.49 2.53
CA PHE A 373 -13.83 -14.86 2.49
C PHE A 373 -13.46 -15.72 3.70
N ASP A 374 -12.46 -16.57 3.49
CA ASP A 374 -11.87 -17.41 4.52
C ASP A 374 -10.37 -17.54 4.22
N SER A 375 -9.52 -17.22 5.18
CA SER A 375 -8.06 -17.25 5.05
C SER A 375 -7.43 -17.91 6.26
N TYR A 376 -6.65 -18.94 6.01
CA TYR A 376 -5.88 -19.65 7.02
C TYR A 376 -4.40 -19.51 6.76
N VAL A 377 -3.67 -18.88 7.67
CA VAL A 377 -2.22 -18.60 7.56
C VAL A 377 -1.46 -19.31 8.66
N LYS A 378 -0.43 -20.05 8.29
CA LYS A 378 0.52 -20.72 9.18
C LYS A 378 1.81 -19.93 9.31
N ASP A 379 2.48 -20.13 10.43
CA ASP A 379 3.78 -19.52 10.73
C ASP A 379 3.74 -17.99 10.66
N TRP A 380 2.65 -17.36 11.13
CA TRP A 380 2.47 -15.89 11.12
C TRP A 380 3.57 -15.20 11.90
N ILE A 381 4.23 -14.24 11.29
CA ILE A 381 5.30 -13.46 11.90
C ILE A 381 4.71 -12.31 12.71
N ILE A 382 5.00 -12.28 14.01
CA ILE A 382 4.57 -11.21 14.91
C ILE A 382 5.76 -10.73 15.76
N TRP A 383 5.85 -9.41 15.96
CA TRP A 383 6.81 -8.80 16.86
C TRP A 383 6.27 -8.82 18.28
N LEU A 384 7.01 -9.45 19.19
CA LEU A 384 6.65 -9.60 20.59
C LEU A 384 7.70 -8.98 21.51
N PRO A 385 7.30 -8.44 22.68
CA PRO A 385 8.23 -7.96 23.67
C PRO A 385 9.05 -9.12 24.25
N THR A 386 10.35 -8.92 24.38
CA THR A 386 11.25 -9.87 25.04
C THR A 386 11.50 -9.47 26.50
N THR A 387 11.98 -10.41 27.29
CA THR A 387 12.43 -10.15 28.69
C THR A 387 13.61 -9.18 28.77
N LYS A 388 14.27 -8.90 27.63
CA LYS A 388 15.42 -7.98 27.54
C LYS A 388 15.01 -6.53 27.23
N GLY A 389 13.71 -6.24 27.15
CA GLY A 389 13.18 -4.87 26.94
C GLY A 389 13.17 -4.39 25.50
N PHE A 390 13.29 -5.28 24.51
CA PHE A 390 13.10 -4.97 23.09
C PHE A 390 12.11 -5.97 22.43
N PHE A 391 11.58 -5.62 21.27
CA PHE A 391 10.71 -6.48 20.49
C PHE A 391 11.53 -7.37 19.55
N SER A 392 11.10 -8.62 19.36
CA SER A 392 11.67 -9.57 18.41
C SER A 392 10.56 -10.30 17.65
N PRO A 393 10.71 -10.52 16.33
CA PRO A 393 9.73 -11.27 15.54
C PRO A 393 9.92 -12.76 15.71
N ASP A 394 8.81 -13.49 15.71
CA ASP A 394 8.80 -14.96 15.76
C ASP A 394 7.57 -15.52 15.02
N ASN A 395 7.68 -16.77 14.56
CA ASN A 395 6.59 -17.53 13.92
C ASN A 395 5.77 -18.26 15.00
N ILE A 396 4.87 -17.55 15.66
CA ILE A 396 4.23 -18.09 16.87
C ILE A 396 2.82 -18.62 16.62
N LYS A 397 2.11 -18.14 15.60
CA LYS A 397 0.67 -18.41 15.51
C LYS A 397 0.22 -18.79 14.11
N ASP A 398 -0.77 -19.67 14.10
CA ASP A 398 -1.68 -19.82 12.98
C ASP A 398 -2.79 -18.77 13.11
N VAL A 399 -3.11 -18.11 12.02
CA VAL A 399 -4.16 -17.09 11.97
C VAL A 399 -5.28 -17.58 11.05
N HIS A 400 -6.51 -17.54 11.56
CA HIS A 400 -7.70 -17.81 10.77
C HIS A 400 -8.55 -16.54 10.73
N ALA A 401 -8.70 -15.98 9.52
CA ALA A 401 -9.50 -14.79 9.27
C ALA A 401 -10.62 -15.13 8.29
N TYR A 402 -11.86 -14.88 8.66
CA TYR A 402 -13.01 -15.11 7.80
C TYR A 402 -14.07 -14.03 8.00
N GLY A 403 -14.95 -13.86 7.03
CA GLY A 403 -15.97 -12.84 7.15
C GLY A 403 -16.90 -12.73 5.94
N ILE A 404 -17.78 -11.75 6.04
CA ILE A 404 -18.72 -11.38 4.98
C ILE A 404 -18.66 -9.88 4.74
N GLU A 405 -18.62 -9.50 3.47
CA GLU A 405 -18.68 -8.12 3.02
C GLU A 405 -19.90 -7.92 2.13
N LEU A 406 -20.68 -6.89 2.41
CA LEU A 406 -21.84 -6.48 1.63
C LEU A 406 -21.63 -5.07 1.13
N GLN A 407 -21.95 -4.83 -0.14
CA GLN A 407 -21.97 -3.51 -0.75
C GLN A 407 -23.27 -3.30 -1.51
N GLY A 408 -23.82 -2.09 -1.45
CA GLY A 408 -25.02 -1.72 -2.19
C GLY A 408 -24.92 -0.28 -2.69
N ASP A 409 -25.33 -0.05 -3.94
CA ASP A 409 -25.35 1.26 -4.59
C ASP A 409 -26.71 1.47 -5.25
N LEU A 410 -27.36 2.57 -4.99
CA LEU A 410 -28.61 3.00 -5.58
C LEU A 410 -28.45 4.39 -6.20
N SER A 411 -28.82 4.54 -7.46
CA SER A 411 -28.94 5.84 -8.12
C SER A 411 -30.33 5.94 -8.74
N VAL A 412 -31.05 7.01 -8.40
CA VAL A 412 -32.42 7.28 -8.90
C VAL A 412 -32.47 8.68 -9.49
N ALA A 413 -32.97 8.81 -10.71
CA ALA A 413 -33.33 10.10 -11.30
C ALA A 413 -34.71 10.51 -10.76
N LEU A 414 -34.77 11.55 -9.95
CA LEU A 414 -36.02 12.07 -9.36
C LEU A 414 -36.73 13.06 -10.31
N ALA A 415 -35.93 13.84 -11.06
CA ALA A 415 -36.36 14.80 -12.06
C ALA A 415 -35.23 15.03 -13.08
N PRO A 416 -35.43 15.74 -14.20
CA PRO A 416 -34.37 15.94 -15.22
C PRO A 416 -33.05 16.48 -14.69
N GLU A 417 -33.07 17.27 -13.61
CA GLU A 417 -31.88 17.87 -13.00
C GLU A 417 -31.57 17.33 -11.59
N TRP A 418 -32.39 16.40 -11.08
CA TRP A 418 -32.24 15.87 -9.72
C TRP A 418 -31.98 14.38 -9.73
N SER A 419 -30.91 13.99 -9.04
CA SER A 419 -30.61 12.55 -8.81
C SER A 419 -30.34 12.30 -7.33
N LEU A 420 -30.82 11.17 -6.83
CA LEU A 420 -30.47 10.64 -5.51
C LEU A 420 -29.46 9.52 -5.71
N LYS A 421 -28.34 9.58 -5.00
CA LYS A 421 -27.37 8.50 -4.94
C LYS A 421 -27.19 8.07 -3.48
N MET A 422 -27.26 6.79 -3.25
CA MET A 422 -27.03 6.17 -1.93
C MET A 422 -26.05 5.02 -2.12
N ASP A 423 -25.03 4.98 -1.31
CA ASP A 423 -24.07 3.88 -1.21
C ASP A 423 -23.96 3.40 0.24
N GLY A 424 -23.74 2.12 0.40
CA GLY A 424 -23.57 1.51 1.71
C GLY A 424 -22.67 0.29 1.62
N ASN A 425 -21.85 0.12 2.66
CA ASN A 425 -21.05 -1.08 2.84
C ASN A 425 -21.20 -1.60 4.27
N PHE A 426 -21.07 -2.91 4.41
CA PHE A 426 -21.07 -3.60 5.69
C PHE A 426 -20.02 -4.70 5.63
N SER A 427 -19.16 -4.77 6.65
CA SER A 427 -18.18 -5.82 6.82
C SER A 427 -18.31 -6.44 8.20
N TRP A 428 -18.32 -7.77 8.24
CA TRP A 428 -18.31 -8.54 9.47
C TRP A 428 -17.14 -9.51 9.45
N THR A 429 -16.22 -9.32 10.39
CA THR A 429 -15.07 -10.20 10.61
C THR A 429 -15.02 -10.50 12.10
N PRO A 430 -15.28 -11.74 12.52
CA PRO A 430 -15.17 -12.10 13.93
C PRO A 430 -13.71 -12.04 14.39
N SER A 431 -13.52 -11.57 15.62
CA SER A 431 -12.21 -11.44 16.29
C SER A 431 -12.01 -12.57 17.30
#